data_7f010dd7390fd50708869118c0c922d6
#
_entry.id   7f010dd7390fd50708869118c0c922d6
#
_cell.length_a   1.000
_cell.length_b   1.000
_cell.length_c   1.000
_cell.angle_alpha   90.00
_cell.angle_beta   90.00
_cell.angle_gamma   90.00
#
_symmetry.space_group_name_H-M   'P 1'
#
loop_
_entity.id
_entity.type
_entity.pdbx_description
1 polymer ?
#
loop_
_entity_poly.entity_id
_entity_poly.type
_entity_poly.pdbx_seq_one_letter_code
_entity_poly.pdbx_strand_id
1 'polypeptide(L)'
;MSFKDLKKQSSLGSLTQKLVKEVEKMNNTGGGADERLWKPEVDKTGNGYAVLRFLPSPENEDIPWAKIYSHAFQGPGGWYIENSLTTTGGKDPVSDYNRTLWNSGNEADKDTVRKQKRKLSYYANVYVVKDPTNPQNEGGVFLYKFGKKIFDKIMEAMQPEFEDESPINPFDFWQGANFKLK
;
A
#
# COMPACT_ATOMS: atom_id res chain seq x y z
N MET A 1 7.99 28.95 -24.59
CA MET A 1 7.44 27.88 -25.45
C MET A 1 7.18 28.47 -26.85
N SER A 2 7.80 27.89 -27.90
CA SER A 2 7.64 28.38 -29.28
C SER A 2 6.37 27.80 -29.90
N PHE A 3 5.71 28.55 -30.82
CA PHE A 3 4.58 28.05 -31.62
C PHE A 3 4.91 26.74 -32.38
N LYS A 4 6.19 26.52 -32.74
CA LYS A 4 6.68 25.28 -33.36
C LYS A 4 6.62 24.08 -32.38
N ASP A 5 6.83 24.32 -31.12
CA ASP A 5 6.78 23.25 -30.07
C ASP A 5 5.33 22.83 -29.76
N LEU A 6 4.40 23.80 -29.76
CA LEU A 6 2.97 23.55 -29.67
C LEU A 6 2.43 22.76 -30.85
N LYS A 7 2.91 23.06 -32.06
CA LYS A 7 2.50 22.35 -33.30
C LYS A 7 3.04 20.90 -33.32
N LYS A 8 4.23 20.64 -32.77
CA LYS A 8 4.76 19.28 -32.60
C LYS A 8 3.99 18.47 -31.54
N GLN A 9 3.55 19.09 -30.46
CA GLN A 9 2.75 18.44 -29.45
C GLN A 9 1.33 18.12 -29.90
N SER A 10 0.77 18.87 -30.83
CA SER A 10 -0.57 18.68 -31.40
C SER A 10 -0.60 17.86 -32.69
N SER A 11 0.53 17.28 -33.11
CA SER A 11 0.52 16.40 -34.29
C SER A 11 -0.28 15.12 -33.99
N LEU A 12 -1.20 14.77 -34.89
CA LEU A 12 -2.08 13.60 -34.78
C LEU A 12 -1.29 12.32 -34.45
N GLY A 13 -0.09 12.17 -35.05
CA GLY A 13 0.77 11.03 -34.81
C GLY A 13 1.33 10.94 -33.37
N SER A 14 1.72 12.10 -32.78
CA SER A 14 2.21 12.11 -31.40
C SER A 14 1.08 11.86 -30.37
N LEU A 15 -0.12 12.38 -30.67
CA LEU A 15 -1.31 12.15 -29.85
C LEU A 15 -1.76 10.70 -29.92
N THR A 16 -1.77 10.11 -31.12
CA THR A 16 -2.13 8.70 -31.34
C THR A 16 -1.15 7.78 -30.62
N GLN A 17 0.17 8.04 -30.68
CA GLN A 17 1.16 7.26 -29.95
C GLN A 17 1.00 7.35 -28.42
N LYS A 18 0.64 8.52 -27.91
CA LYS A 18 0.34 8.70 -26.47
C LYS A 18 -0.93 7.96 -26.08
N LEU A 19 -1.98 8.05 -26.89
CA LEU A 19 -3.23 7.32 -26.67
C LEU A 19 -3.05 5.80 -26.73
N VAL A 20 -2.29 5.29 -27.72
CA VAL A 20 -1.98 3.86 -27.81
C VAL A 20 -1.22 3.38 -26.57
N LYS A 21 -0.20 4.12 -26.11
CA LYS A 21 0.51 3.79 -24.87
C LYS A 21 -0.38 3.84 -23.62
N GLU A 22 -1.33 4.76 -23.57
CA GLU A 22 -2.26 4.87 -22.45
C GLU A 22 -3.30 3.74 -22.47
N VAL A 23 -3.79 3.38 -23.66
CA VAL A 23 -4.70 2.22 -23.85
C VAL A 23 -3.96 0.91 -23.56
N GLU A 24 -2.70 0.78 -23.96
CA GLU A 24 -1.87 -0.39 -23.61
C GLU A 24 -1.66 -0.50 -22.09
N LYS A 25 -1.44 0.62 -21.40
CA LYS A 25 -1.38 0.65 -19.94
C LYS A 25 -2.72 0.26 -19.29
N MET A 26 -3.85 0.75 -19.84
CA MET A 26 -5.19 0.39 -19.36
C MET A 26 -5.51 -1.09 -19.62
N ASN A 27 -5.09 -1.63 -20.76
CA ASN A 27 -5.28 -3.05 -21.10
C ASN A 27 -4.31 -3.98 -20.35
N ASN A 28 -3.17 -3.47 -19.89
CA ASN A 28 -2.22 -4.17 -19.04
C ASN A 28 -2.62 -4.17 -17.55
N THR A 29 -3.90 -4.01 -17.23
CA THR A 29 -4.45 -4.22 -15.88
C THR A 29 -4.40 -5.70 -15.42
N GLY A 30 -3.76 -6.56 -16.19
CA GLY A 30 -3.45 -7.93 -15.83
C GLY A 30 -2.17 -8.06 -15.02
N GLY A 31 -2.25 -7.84 -13.69
CA GLY A 31 -1.37 -8.51 -12.74
C GLY A 31 0.13 -8.14 -12.72
N GLY A 32 0.58 -7.09 -13.38
CA GLY A 32 1.92 -6.55 -13.20
C GLY A 32 2.11 -6.03 -11.78
N ALA A 33 3.20 -6.41 -11.11
CA ALA A 33 3.55 -5.84 -9.82
C ALA A 33 3.69 -4.32 -9.97
N ASP A 34 3.06 -3.54 -9.09
CA ASP A 34 3.20 -2.08 -9.09
C ASP A 34 4.65 -1.75 -8.71
N GLU A 35 5.43 -1.24 -9.66
CA GLU A 35 6.85 -0.91 -9.49
C GLU A 35 7.10 0.15 -8.41
N ARG A 36 6.07 0.91 -8.05
CA ARG A 36 6.14 1.88 -6.95
C ARG A 36 6.11 1.22 -5.58
N LEU A 37 5.59 -0.01 -5.50
CA LEU A 37 5.46 -0.76 -4.26
C LEU A 37 6.74 -1.53 -3.95
N TRP A 38 7.43 -1.12 -2.91
CA TRP A 38 8.49 -1.92 -2.33
C TRP A 38 7.92 -3.04 -1.46
N LYS A 39 8.49 -4.23 -1.58
CA LYS A 39 8.20 -5.39 -0.73
C LYS A 39 9.50 -5.99 -0.24
N PRO A 40 9.58 -6.40 1.05
CA PRO A 40 10.71 -7.20 1.49
C PRO A 40 10.69 -8.55 0.78
N GLU A 41 11.79 -8.95 0.20
CA GLU A 41 11.98 -10.32 -0.21
C GLU A 41 12.43 -11.16 0.97
N VAL A 42 11.89 -12.37 1.03
CA VAL A 42 12.21 -13.36 2.06
C VAL A 42 12.81 -14.61 1.41
N ASP A 43 13.71 -15.26 2.13
CA ASP A 43 14.29 -16.52 1.72
C ASP A 43 13.26 -17.66 1.78
N LYS A 44 13.67 -18.86 1.39
CA LYS A 44 12.83 -20.07 1.41
C LYS A 44 12.31 -20.44 2.80
N THR A 45 12.94 -19.92 3.85
CA THR A 45 12.57 -20.15 5.25
C THR A 45 11.66 -19.04 5.79
N GLY A 46 11.36 -18.01 4.98
CA GLY A 46 10.52 -16.88 5.33
C GLY A 46 11.25 -15.75 6.05
N ASN A 47 12.58 -15.79 6.11
CA ASN A 47 13.38 -14.75 6.71
C ASN A 47 13.80 -13.70 5.68
N GLY A 48 13.75 -12.44 6.07
CA GLY A 48 14.21 -11.32 5.28
C GLY A 48 14.78 -10.22 6.18
N TYR A 49 15.54 -9.31 5.59
CA TYR A 49 16.10 -8.17 6.30
C TYR A 49 16.11 -6.95 5.40
N ALA A 50 15.62 -5.84 5.91
CA ALA A 50 15.76 -4.55 5.26
C ALA A 50 15.82 -3.43 6.30
N VAL A 51 16.36 -2.28 5.90
CA VAL A 51 16.34 -1.06 6.70
C VAL A 51 15.65 0.02 5.89
N LEU A 52 14.57 0.56 6.44
CA LEU A 52 13.76 1.60 5.83
C LEU A 52 13.81 2.88 6.66
N ARG A 53 13.62 4.00 5.99
CA ARG A 53 13.30 5.28 6.60
C ARG A 53 11.92 5.69 6.16
N PHE A 54 10.98 5.82 7.09
CA PHE A 54 9.68 6.43 6.80
C PHE A 54 9.86 7.91 6.47
N LEU A 55 9.08 8.41 5.53
CA LEU A 55 9.15 9.80 5.09
C LEU A 55 7.97 10.59 5.65
N PRO A 56 8.13 11.90 5.87
CA PRO A 56 7.05 12.77 6.31
C PRO A 56 5.92 12.84 5.27
N SER A 57 4.77 13.37 5.68
CA SER A 57 3.66 13.66 4.78
C SER A 57 4.06 14.70 3.73
N PRO A 58 3.52 14.60 2.49
CA PRO A 58 3.58 15.68 1.51
C PRO A 58 2.94 16.97 2.05
N GLU A 59 3.29 18.12 1.45
CA GLU A 59 2.86 19.46 1.93
C GLU A 59 1.34 19.64 2.10
N ASN A 60 0.53 18.83 1.40
CA ASN A 60 -0.93 18.95 1.43
C ASN A 60 -1.63 17.82 2.21
N GLU A 61 -0.88 17.03 2.96
CA GLU A 61 -1.42 15.91 3.73
C GLU A 61 -1.07 16.03 5.21
N ASP A 62 -2.06 15.81 6.09
CA ASP A 62 -1.89 15.95 7.54
C ASP A 62 -1.16 14.76 8.17
N ILE A 63 -1.23 13.58 7.55
CA ILE A 63 -0.66 12.34 8.09
C ILE A 63 0.21 11.62 7.04
N PRO A 64 1.35 11.04 7.47
CA PRO A 64 2.32 10.41 6.57
C PRO A 64 1.96 8.98 6.15
N TRP A 65 0.74 8.52 6.38
CA TRP A 65 0.27 7.20 5.95
C TRP A 65 -1.19 7.23 5.49
N ALA A 66 -1.54 6.32 4.60
CA ALA A 66 -2.92 6.05 4.22
C ALA A 66 -3.39 4.71 4.79
N LYS A 67 -4.64 4.65 5.21
CA LYS A 67 -5.32 3.45 5.71
C LYS A 67 -6.29 2.93 4.66
N ILE A 68 -6.08 1.71 4.17
CA ILE A 68 -6.90 1.11 3.11
C ILE A 68 -7.46 -0.22 3.58
N TYR A 69 -8.77 -0.38 3.43
CA TYR A 69 -9.45 -1.66 3.56
C TYR A 69 -9.59 -2.29 2.19
N SER A 70 -9.30 -3.58 2.06
CA SER A 70 -9.43 -4.33 0.81
C SER A 70 -9.99 -5.72 1.06
N HIS A 71 -10.67 -6.25 0.05
CA HIS A 71 -11.07 -7.65 -0.01
C HIS A 71 -10.12 -8.40 -0.92
N ALA A 72 -9.80 -9.65 -0.56
CA ALA A 72 -9.07 -10.59 -1.40
C ALA A 72 -9.50 -11.99 -1.03
N PHE A 73 -10.39 -12.57 -1.82
CA PHE A 73 -10.91 -13.92 -1.62
C PHE A 73 -11.33 -14.56 -2.93
N GLN A 74 -11.44 -15.87 -2.93
CA GLN A 74 -11.92 -16.65 -4.07
C GLN A 74 -13.40 -16.92 -3.89
N GLY A 75 -14.19 -16.50 -4.88
CA GLY A 75 -15.62 -16.78 -5.01
C GLY A 75 -15.92 -17.72 -6.18
N PRO A 76 -17.19 -18.00 -6.47
CA PRO A 76 -17.61 -18.86 -7.59
C PRO A 76 -17.13 -18.35 -8.96
N GLY A 77 -16.97 -17.03 -9.11
CA GLY A 77 -16.51 -16.38 -10.35
C GLY A 77 -14.99 -16.21 -10.43
N GLY A 78 -14.20 -16.73 -9.48
CA GLY A 78 -12.76 -16.55 -9.40
C GLY A 78 -12.33 -15.63 -8.25
N TRP A 79 -11.15 -15.01 -8.38
CA TRP A 79 -10.64 -14.08 -7.37
C TRP A 79 -11.35 -12.73 -7.42
N TYR A 80 -11.81 -12.28 -6.25
CA TYR A 80 -12.30 -10.93 -6.03
C TYR A 80 -11.24 -10.17 -5.22
N ILE A 81 -10.58 -9.21 -5.85
CA ILE A 81 -9.51 -8.41 -5.23
C ILE A 81 -9.83 -6.94 -5.50
N GLU A 82 -10.42 -6.27 -4.49
CA GLU A 82 -10.89 -4.90 -4.63
C GLU A 82 -10.72 -4.12 -3.32
N ASN A 83 -10.57 -2.80 -3.45
CA ASN A 83 -10.62 -1.93 -2.29
C ASN A 83 -12.05 -1.80 -1.77
N SER A 84 -12.20 -1.93 -0.45
CA SER A 84 -13.50 -1.75 0.19
C SER A 84 -13.89 -0.28 0.22
N LEU A 85 -15.12 0.01 -0.16
CA LEU A 85 -15.70 1.36 -0.12
C LEU A 85 -15.71 1.97 1.29
N THR A 86 -15.61 1.13 2.32
CA THR A 86 -15.46 1.63 3.71
C THR A 86 -14.16 2.40 3.95
N THR A 87 -13.18 2.31 3.05
CA THR A 87 -11.97 3.14 3.09
C THR A 87 -12.31 4.63 3.02
N THR A 88 -13.27 4.97 2.20
CA THR A 88 -13.75 6.36 1.99
C THR A 88 -15.05 6.66 2.74
N GLY A 89 -15.46 5.79 3.67
CA GLY A 89 -16.70 5.95 4.43
C GLY A 89 -17.97 5.51 3.69
N GLY A 90 -17.84 4.93 2.50
CA GLY A 90 -18.95 4.43 1.71
C GLY A 90 -19.50 3.10 2.20
N LYS A 91 -20.69 2.75 1.71
CA LYS A 91 -21.31 1.43 1.94
C LYS A 91 -20.62 0.39 1.05
N ASP A 92 -20.21 -0.71 1.66
CA ASP A 92 -19.55 -1.81 0.97
C ASP A 92 -20.45 -3.03 0.94
N PRO A 93 -20.92 -3.44 -0.24
CA PRO A 93 -21.86 -4.57 -0.38
C PRO A 93 -21.32 -5.88 0.21
N VAL A 94 -20.02 -6.14 0.07
CA VAL A 94 -19.40 -7.36 0.63
C VAL A 94 -19.41 -7.33 2.15
N SER A 95 -19.12 -6.18 2.75
CA SER A 95 -19.18 -6.02 4.22
C SER A 95 -20.61 -6.13 4.76
N ASP A 96 -21.60 -5.61 4.03
CA ASP A 96 -23.01 -5.73 4.40
C ASP A 96 -23.51 -7.17 4.30
N TYR A 97 -23.16 -7.88 3.24
CA TYR A 97 -23.45 -9.30 3.07
C TYR A 97 -22.77 -10.14 4.17
N ASN A 98 -21.52 -9.87 4.48
CA ASN A 98 -20.81 -10.54 5.57
C ASN A 98 -21.48 -10.32 6.93
N ARG A 99 -22.05 -9.16 7.17
CA ARG A 99 -22.80 -8.88 8.41
C ARG A 99 -24.05 -9.76 8.50
N THR A 100 -24.77 -9.92 7.39
CA THR A 100 -25.94 -10.82 7.33
C THR A 100 -25.56 -12.26 7.60
N LEU A 101 -24.50 -12.77 6.97
CA LEU A 101 -23.99 -14.11 7.19
C LEU A 101 -23.53 -14.34 8.63
N TRP A 102 -22.84 -13.38 9.22
CA TRP A 102 -22.36 -13.47 10.60
C TRP A 102 -23.52 -13.59 11.60
N ASN A 103 -24.58 -12.85 11.35
CA ASN A 103 -25.77 -12.81 12.20
C ASN A 103 -26.73 -13.99 12.00
N SER A 104 -26.52 -14.85 10.99
CA SER A 104 -27.30 -16.06 10.77
C SER A 104 -27.18 -17.09 11.89
N GLY A 105 -26.08 -17.00 12.67
CA GLY A 105 -25.76 -17.98 13.72
C GLY A 105 -25.17 -19.30 13.20
N ASN A 106 -25.12 -19.51 11.90
CA ASN A 106 -24.57 -20.72 11.27
C ASN A 106 -23.04 -20.67 11.20
N GLU A 107 -22.34 -21.70 11.65
CA GLU A 107 -20.87 -21.74 11.59
C GLU A 107 -20.30 -21.77 10.17
N ALA A 108 -20.96 -22.42 9.22
CA ALA A 108 -20.55 -22.41 7.80
C ALA A 108 -20.56 -20.98 7.21
N ASP A 109 -21.55 -20.18 7.58
CA ASP A 109 -21.66 -18.78 7.18
C ASP A 109 -20.54 -17.95 7.82
N LYS A 110 -20.25 -18.18 9.10
CA LYS A 110 -19.13 -17.50 9.78
C LYS A 110 -17.78 -17.86 9.17
N ASP A 111 -17.57 -19.10 8.73
CA ASP A 111 -16.36 -19.50 8.03
C ASP A 111 -16.22 -18.81 6.67
N THR A 112 -17.34 -18.62 5.98
CA THR A 112 -17.37 -17.81 4.76
C THR A 112 -16.96 -16.38 5.03
N VAL A 113 -17.51 -15.75 6.08
CA VAL A 113 -17.13 -14.38 6.48
C VAL A 113 -15.65 -14.28 6.85
N ARG A 114 -15.10 -15.25 7.59
CA ARG A 114 -13.66 -15.26 7.96
C ARG A 114 -12.75 -15.24 6.74
N LYS A 115 -13.15 -15.88 5.63
CA LYS A 115 -12.39 -15.94 4.37
C LYS A 115 -12.51 -14.64 3.56
N GLN A 116 -13.68 -14.01 3.55
CA GLN A 116 -13.98 -12.87 2.67
C GLN A 116 -14.04 -11.51 3.36
N LYS A 117 -13.80 -11.47 4.69
CA LYS A 117 -13.74 -10.21 5.42
C LYS A 117 -12.65 -9.29 4.89
N ARG A 118 -12.91 -7.99 4.93
CA ARG A 118 -11.93 -6.96 4.54
C ARG A 118 -10.66 -7.04 5.39
N LYS A 119 -9.54 -6.76 4.78
CA LYS A 119 -8.22 -6.66 5.42
C LYS A 119 -7.80 -5.20 5.48
N LEU A 120 -7.22 -4.81 6.62
CA LEU A 120 -6.65 -3.49 6.80
C LEU A 120 -5.17 -3.51 6.42
N SER A 121 -4.78 -2.55 5.60
CA SER A 121 -3.38 -2.26 5.25
C SER A 121 -3.10 -0.77 5.41
N TYR A 122 -1.87 -0.46 5.73
CA TYR A 122 -1.34 0.89 5.77
C TYR A 122 -0.35 1.07 4.63
N TYR A 123 -0.26 2.29 4.11
CA TYR A 123 0.67 2.66 3.06
C TYR A 123 1.40 3.92 3.49
N ALA A 124 2.71 3.95 3.34
CA ALA A 124 3.52 5.14 3.59
C ALA A 124 4.68 5.19 2.60
N ASN A 125 5.17 6.39 2.34
CA ASN A 125 6.38 6.57 1.59
C ASN A 125 7.59 6.19 2.46
N VAL A 126 8.52 5.43 1.88
CA VAL A 126 9.75 5.01 2.53
C VAL A 126 10.96 5.23 1.63
N TYR A 127 12.06 5.59 2.25
CA TYR A 127 13.38 5.55 1.63
C TYR A 127 14.06 4.23 2.03
N VAL A 128 14.54 3.48 1.05
CA VAL A 128 15.21 2.20 1.28
C VAL A 128 16.68 2.47 1.62
N VAL A 129 17.04 2.31 2.89
CA VAL A 129 18.41 2.51 3.39
C VAL A 129 19.25 1.28 3.08
N LYS A 130 18.71 0.08 3.26
CA LYS A 130 19.39 -1.18 2.99
C LYS A 130 18.40 -2.26 2.58
N ASP A 131 18.70 -2.92 1.47
CA ASP A 131 17.95 -4.07 0.94
C ASP A 131 18.97 -5.09 0.36
N PRO A 132 19.53 -5.97 1.20
CA PRO A 132 20.56 -6.90 0.74
C PRO A 132 20.12 -7.85 -0.36
N THR A 133 18.82 -8.13 -0.45
CA THR A 133 18.26 -9.02 -1.47
C THR A 133 18.11 -8.30 -2.81
N ASN A 134 17.74 -7.02 -2.77
CA ASN A 134 17.59 -6.17 -3.95
C ASN A 134 18.37 -4.85 -3.79
N PRO A 135 19.71 -4.88 -3.90
CA PRO A 135 20.54 -3.68 -3.69
C PRO A 135 20.21 -2.52 -4.64
N GLN A 136 19.59 -2.80 -5.79
CA GLN A 136 19.12 -1.77 -6.75
C GLN A 136 18.04 -0.85 -6.17
N ASN A 137 17.34 -1.27 -5.11
CA ASN A 137 16.32 -0.47 -4.44
C ASN A 137 16.95 0.51 -3.43
N GLU A 138 18.18 0.27 -3.00
CA GLU A 138 18.86 1.11 -2.02
C GLU A 138 19.03 2.53 -2.56
N GLY A 139 18.71 3.52 -1.73
CA GLY A 139 18.72 4.93 -2.14
C GLY A 139 17.44 5.38 -2.86
N GLY A 140 16.49 4.49 -3.13
CA GLY A 140 15.23 4.79 -3.77
C GLY A 140 14.11 5.12 -2.79
N VAL A 141 13.12 5.86 -3.28
CA VAL A 141 11.88 6.16 -2.56
C VAL A 141 10.76 5.31 -3.16
N PHE A 142 10.04 4.61 -2.30
CA PHE A 142 8.97 3.70 -2.68
C PHE A 142 7.76 3.85 -1.78
N LEU A 143 6.64 3.34 -2.25
CA LEU A 143 5.45 3.14 -1.44
C LEU A 143 5.55 1.78 -0.74
N TYR A 144 5.42 1.75 0.58
CA TYR A 144 5.46 0.53 1.38
C TYR A 144 4.08 0.21 1.94
N LYS A 145 3.60 -1.00 1.64
CA LYS A 145 2.36 -1.55 2.19
C LYS A 145 2.68 -2.43 3.39
N PHE A 146 2.10 -2.13 4.54
CA PHE A 146 2.33 -2.87 5.78
C PHE A 146 1.05 -3.10 6.57
N GLY A 147 1.12 -4.06 7.49
CA GLY A 147 0.00 -4.46 8.33
C GLY A 147 0.00 -3.79 9.70
N LYS A 148 -1.02 -4.13 10.50
CA LYS A 148 -1.23 -3.59 11.84
C LYS A 148 -0.03 -3.76 12.77
N LYS A 149 0.68 -4.88 12.71
CA LYS A 149 1.84 -5.14 13.59
C LYS A 149 2.96 -4.10 13.43
N ILE A 150 3.25 -3.70 12.18
CA ILE A 150 4.26 -2.67 11.90
C ILE A 150 3.71 -1.31 12.33
N PHE A 151 2.44 -1.03 12.04
CA PHE A 151 1.79 0.20 12.47
C PHE A 151 1.84 0.37 14.00
N ASP A 152 1.52 -0.68 14.75
CA ASP A 152 1.56 -0.66 16.22
C ASP A 152 2.98 -0.35 16.72
N LYS A 153 4.04 -0.91 16.09
CA LYS A 153 5.43 -0.59 16.43
C LYS A 153 5.82 0.85 16.14
N ILE A 154 5.28 1.44 15.08
CA ILE A 154 5.46 2.86 14.79
C ILE A 154 4.78 3.71 15.87
N MET A 155 3.55 3.37 16.23
CA MET A 155 2.82 4.11 17.26
C MET A 155 3.46 3.96 18.65
N GLU A 156 3.96 2.78 18.98
CA GLU A 156 4.72 2.52 20.22
C GLU A 156 5.98 3.39 20.31
N ALA A 157 6.70 3.55 19.19
CA ALA A 157 7.87 4.43 19.16
C ALA A 157 7.49 5.93 19.31
N MET A 158 6.32 6.34 18.77
CA MET A 158 5.83 7.72 18.88
C MET A 158 5.23 8.03 20.24
N GLN A 159 4.63 7.04 20.89
CA GLN A 159 3.98 7.15 22.20
C GLN A 159 4.38 5.94 23.04
N PRO A 160 5.61 5.95 23.60
CA PRO A 160 6.09 4.84 24.42
C PRO A 160 5.23 4.68 25.68
N GLU A 161 5.12 3.45 26.14
CA GLU A 161 4.31 3.10 27.31
C GLU A 161 4.99 3.48 28.62
N PHE A 162 6.33 3.51 28.63
CA PHE A 162 7.13 3.75 29.84
C PHE A 162 7.66 5.19 29.88
N GLU A 163 7.64 5.79 31.07
CA GLU A 163 8.05 7.19 31.30
C GLU A 163 9.56 7.44 31.07
N ASP A 164 10.38 6.41 31.13
CA ASP A 164 11.83 6.47 30.91
C ASP A 164 12.22 6.35 29.43
N GLU A 165 11.26 6.04 28.55
CA GLU A 165 11.45 6.00 27.10
C GLU A 165 11.19 7.37 26.47
N SER A 166 12.09 7.78 25.58
CA SER A 166 11.93 9.03 24.84
C SER A 166 11.10 8.79 23.57
N PRO A 167 10.03 9.56 23.32
CA PRO A 167 9.26 9.44 22.09
C PRO A 167 10.13 9.73 20.86
N ILE A 168 9.97 8.90 19.84
CA ILE A 168 10.63 9.08 18.54
C ILE A 168 9.55 9.21 17.48
N ASN A 169 9.63 10.27 16.65
CA ASN A 169 8.81 10.37 15.45
C ASN A 169 9.52 9.70 14.26
N PRO A 170 9.16 8.47 13.85
CA PRO A 170 9.83 7.79 12.74
C PRO A 170 9.69 8.50 11.40
N PHE A 171 8.69 9.38 11.27
CA PHE A 171 8.41 10.15 10.06
C PHE A 171 9.15 11.50 10.01
N ASP A 172 9.87 11.86 11.05
CA ASP A 172 10.69 13.07 11.03
C ASP A 172 11.90 12.87 10.10
N PHE A 173 12.08 13.80 9.17
CA PHE A 173 13.13 13.70 8.15
C PHE A 173 14.53 13.81 8.75
N TRP A 174 14.71 14.59 9.82
CA TRP A 174 16.01 14.88 10.42
C TRP A 174 16.26 14.06 11.69
N GLN A 175 15.29 14.04 12.60
CA GLN A 175 15.41 13.42 13.93
C GLN A 175 14.75 12.03 14.04
N GLY A 176 14.11 11.58 12.99
CA GLY A 176 13.48 10.26 12.97
C GLY A 176 14.50 9.11 13.01
N ALA A 177 14.01 7.88 13.06
CA ALA A 177 14.83 6.68 13.17
C ALA A 177 14.67 5.75 11.97
N ASN A 178 15.73 4.99 11.68
CA ASN A 178 15.65 3.90 10.71
C ASN A 178 14.88 2.72 11.29
N PHE A 179 13.95 2.19 10.52
CA PHE A 179 13.13 1.03 10.87
C PHE A 179 13.78 -0.23 10.31
N LYS A 180 14.17 -1.16 11.19
CA LYS A 180 14.73 -2.44 10.80
C LYS A 180 13.64 -3.48 10.71
N LEU A 181 13.41 -3.98 9.50
CA LEU A 181 12.54 -5.13 9.23
C LEU A 181 13.35 -6.42 9.32
N LYS A 182 12.78 -7.40 10.02
CA LYS A 182 13.35 -8.73 10.13
C LYS A 182 12.24 -9.78 10.16
#